data_1cbdd4e46127f8628fb99969f194af0f
#
_entry.id   1cbdd4e46127f8628fb99969f194af0f
#
_cell.length_a   1.000
_cell.length_b   1.000
_cell.length_c   1.000
_cell.angle_alpha   90.00
_cell.angle_beta   90.00
_cell.angle_gamma   90.00
#
_symmetry.space_group_name_H-M   'P 1'
#
loop_
_entity.id
_entity.type
_entity.pdbx_description
1 polymer ?
#
loop_
_entity_poly.entity_id
_entity_poly.type
_entity_poly.pdbx_seq_one_letter_code
_entity_poly.pdbx_strand_id
1 'polypeptide(L)'
;GDHILICLSSAPSNAKVIRTAARMAEAFHSGFTALFVQTPETKELSGENIKRLRSNLRLAEQLGAQIATVYGADPAEQIAEYARVSGITKIVMGRVNHRQHPWIGQKSLADRLIERTDLDVYIIPDRQPLYKKPLGKLRKSRVRFSWRDAVVTLLCLAISTAVGFAFDWAGFSESNIITIYILGVLVTAVSTSGHLYG
;
A
#
# COMPACT_ATOMS: atom_id res chain seq x y z
N GLY A 1 -15.13 -27.58 -18.76
CA GLY A 1 -15.95 -26.36 -18.62
C GLY A 1 -15.14 -25.30 -17.92
N ASP A 2 -15.55 -24.04 -18.05
CA ASP A 2 -14.88 -22.94 -17.33
C ASP A 2 -15.01 -23.10 -15.82
N HIS A 3 -13.97 -22.70 -15.08
CA HIS A 3 -13.99 -22.64 -13.64
C HIS A 3 -13.37 -21.31 -13.17
N ILE A 4 -14.13 -20.56 -12.37
CA ILE A 4 -13.76 -19.22 -11.95
C ILE A 4 -13.17 -19.25 -10.54
N LEU A 5 -12.03 -18.59 -10.34
CA LEU A 5 -11.42 -18.38 -9.05
C LEU A 5 -11.63 -16.94 -8.59
N ILE A 6 -12.11 -16.76 -7.36
CA ILE A 6 -12.22 -15.43 -6.71
C ILE A 6 -11.14 -15.34 -5.64
N CYS A 7 -10.38 -14.24 -5.66
CA CYS A 7 -9.46 -13.93 -4.57
C CYS A 7 -10.20 -13.20 -3.44
N LEU A 8 -10.33 -13.86 -2.30
CA LEU A 8 -10.97 -13.31 -1.11
C LEU A 8 -10.01 -12.43 -0.31
N SER A 9 -10.55 -11.34 0.23
CA SER A 9 -9.83 -10.43 1.11
C SER A 9 -10.74 -9.80 2.16
N SER A 10 -10.17 -9.11 3.13
CA SER A 10 -10.89 -8.31 4.11
C SER A 10 -11.30 -6.91 3.59
N ALA A 11 -11.02 -6.60 2.32
CA ALA A 11 -11.37 -5.31 1.74
C ALA A 11 -12.88 -5.11 1.67
N PRO A 12 -13.40 -3.89 1.94
CA PRO A 12 -14.84 -3.60 1.84
C PRO A 12 -15.42 -3.83 0.43
N SER A 13 -14.61 -3.60 -0.61
CA SER A 13 -14.97 -3.80 -2.01
C SER A 13 -15.08 -5.28 -2.40
N ASN A 14 -14.57 -6.19 -1.59
CA ASN A 14 -14.54 -7.62 -1.93
C ASN A 14 -15.93 -8.21 -2.09
N ALA A 15 -16.93 -7.73 -1.34
CA ALA A 15 -18.33 -8.16 -1.51
C ALA A 15 -18.86 -7.89 -2.93
N LYS A 16 -18.44 -6.80 -3.58
CA LYS A 16 -18.78 -6.51 -4.97
C LYS A 16 -18.11 -7.48 -5.93
N VAL A 17 -16.83 -7.79 -5.68
CA VAL A 17 -16.06 -8.76 -6.46
C VAL A 17 -16.76 -10.12 -6.44
N ILE A 18 -17.15 -10.59 -5.27
CA ILE A 18 -17.85 -11.88 -5.08
C ILE A 18 -19.15 -11.91 -5.88
N ARG A 19 -19.99 -10.87 -5.76
CA ARG A 19 -21.27 -10.81 -6.52
C ARG A 19 -21.03 -10.75 -8.03
N THR A 20 -20.00 -10.06 -8.47
CA THR A 20 -19.68 -9.97 -9.90
C THR A 20 -19.22 -11.33 -10.43
N ALA A 21 -18.36 -12.02 -9.71
CA ALA A 21 -17.87 -13.32 -10.10
C ALA A 21 -18.98 -14.40 -10.05
N ALA A 22 -19.90 -14.34 -9.08
CA ALA A 22 -21.06 -15.23 -9.05
C ALA A 22 -21.94 -15.07 -10.30
N ARG A 23 -22.20 -13.82 -10.73
CA ARG A 23 -22.92 -13.56 -11.99
C ARG A 23 -22.15 -14.02 -13.23
N MET A 24 -20.83 -13.91 -13.22
CA MET A 24 -20.00 -14.44 -14.30
C MET A 24 -20.07 -15.96 -14.34
N ALA A 25 -20.00 -16.63 -13.19
CA ALA A 25 -20.12 -18.08 -13.09
C ALA A 25 -21.49 -18.56 -13.60
N GLU A 26 -22.55 -17.88 -13.25
CA GLU A 26 -23.90 -18.16 -13.75
C GLU A 26 -23.99 -17.98 -15.28
N ALA A 27 -23.46 -16.88 -15.82
CA ALA A 27 -23.46 -16.59 -17.25
C ALA A 27 -22.63 -17.58 -18.07
N PHE A 28 -21.54 -18.07 -17.51
CA PHE A 28 -20.68 -19.09 -18.17
C PHE A 28 -21.11 -20.53 -17.84
N HIS A 29 -22.17 -20.73 -17.09
CA HIS A 29 -22.59 -22.04 -16.56
C HIS A 29 -21.43 -22.80 -15.93
N SER A 30 -20.60 -22.11 -15.17
CA SER A 30 -19.37 -22.63 -14.57
C SER A 30 -19.47 -22.70 -13.05
N GLY A 31 -18.69 -23.61 -12.46
CA GLY A 31 -18.41 -23.55 -11.03
C GLY A 31 -17.51 -22.37 -10.68
N PHE A 32 -17.54 -21.95 -9.42
CA PHE A 32 -16.56 -20.99 -8.94
C PHE A 32 -16.08 -21.30 -7.52
N THR A 33 -14.82 -20.98 -7.30
CA THR A 33 -14.12 -21.19 -6.03
C THR A 33 -13.68 -19.85 -5.45
N ALA A 34 -13.93 -19.66 -4.17
CA ALA A 34 -13.47 -18.51 -3.44
C ALA A 34 -12.24 -18.89 -2.61
N LEU A 35 -11.08 -18.41 -3.05
CA LEU A 35 -9.78 -18.72 -2.46
C LEU A 35 -9.35 -17.62 -1.50
N PHE A 36 -9.04 -18.00 -0.27
CA PHE A 36 -8.37 -17.16 0.71
C PHE A 36 -6.93 -17.61 0.89
N VAL A 37 -5.98 -16.70 0.66
CA VAL A 37 -4.56 -16.95 0.94
C VAL A 37 -4.24 -16.40 2.32
N GLN A 38 -3.86 -17.30 3.22
CA GLN A 38 -3.43 -16.93 4.56
C GLN A 38 -1.92 -16.73 4.59
N THR A 39 -1.50 -15.48 4.72
CA THR A 39 -0.10 -15.10 4.87
C THR A 39 0.24 -14.88 6.36
N PRO A 40 1.52 -14.82 6.74
CA PRO A 40 1.90 -14.44 8.11
C PRO A 40 1.27 -13.12 8.57
N GLU A 41 1.15 -12.14 7.69
CA GLU A 41 0.54 -10.83 7.95
C GLU A 41 -0.98 -10.92 8.19
N THR A 42 -1.65 -11.90 7.63
CA THR A 42 -3.10 -12.08 7.85
C THR A 42 -3.43 -12.55 9.27
N LYS A 43 -2.46 -13.05 10.03
CA LYS A 43 -2.63 -13.41 11.44
C LYS A 43 -2.77 -12.18 12.33
N GLU A 44 -2.27 -11.03 11.89
CA GLU A 44 -2.29 -9.75 12.60
C GLU A 44 -3.47 -8.86 12.19
N LEU A 45 -4.47 -9.39 11.48
CA LEU A 45 -5.63 -8.63 11.06
C LEU A 45 -6.38 -8.06 12.27
N SER A 46 -6.78 -6.80 12.18
CA SER A 46 -7.64 -6.17 13.19
C SER A 46 -8.99 -6.90 13.30
N GLY A 47 -9.62 -6.83 14.47
CA GLY A 47 -10.90 -7.48 14.68
C GLY A 47 -11.99 -7.08 13.67
N GLU A 48 -11.95 -5.86 13.15
CA GLU A 48 -12.85 -5.39 12.11
C GLU A 48 -12.57 -6.08 10.75
N ASN A 49 -11.31 -6.22 10.39
CA ASN A 49 -10.91 -6.92 9.17
C ASN A 49 -11.27 -8.41 9.22
N ILE A 50 -11.14 -9.05 10.39
CA ILE A 50 -11.56 -10.44 10.60
C ILE A 50 -13.08 -10.58 10.41
N LYS A 51 -13.87 -9.68 11.00
CA LYS A 51 -15.33 -9.67 10.83
C LYS A 51 -15.71 -9.52 9.35
N ARG A 52 -15.05 -8.64 8.63
CA ARG A 52 -15.28 -8.38 7.22
C ARG A 52 -14.89 -9.57 6.35
N LEU A 53 -13.76 -10.19 6.62
CA LEU A 53 -13.34 -11.42 5.96
C LEU A 53 -14.37 -12.54 6.15
N ARG A 54 -14.83 -12.77 7.37
CA ARG A 54 -15.87 -13.76 7.65
C ARG A 54 -17.19 -13.47 6.93
N SER A 55 -17.57 -12.19 6.84
CA SER A 55 -18.75 -11.77 6.08
C SER A 55 -18.59 -12.05 4.59
N ASN A 56 -17.43 -11.79 4.02
CA ASN A 56 -17.12 -12.06 2.63
C ASN A 56 -17.11 -13.58 2.32
N LEU A 57 -16.55 -14.38 3.22
CA LEU A 57 -16.58 -15.85 3.13
C LEU A 57 -18.02 -16.36 3.08
N ARG A 58 -18.85 -15.95 4.03
CA ARG A 58 -20.28 -16.33 4.06
C ARG A 58 -21.03 -15.90 2.81
N LEU A 59 -20.77 -14.69 2.32
CA LEU A 59 -21.38 -14.20 1.09
C LEU A 59 -21.00 -15.07 -0.12
N ALA A 60 -19.73 -15.45 -0.24
CA ALA A 60 -19.26 -16.32 -1.31
C ALA A 60 -19.94 -17.70 -1.24
N GLU A 61 -20.01 -18.29 -0.06
CA GLU A 61 -20.67 -19.57 0.19
C GLU A 61 -22.18 -19.51 -0.14
N GLN A 62 -22.88 -18.46 0.30
CA GLN A 62 -24.30 -18.23 -0.01
C GLN A 62 -24.59 -18.11 -1.51
N LEU A 63 -23.61 -17.62 -2.27
CA LEU A 63 -23.71 -17.51 -3.73
C LEU A 63 -23.22 -18.77 -4.47
N GLY A 64 -22.92 -19.85 -3.74
CA GLY A 64 -22.59 -21.15 -4.30
C GLY A 64 -21.10 -21.35 -4.58
N ALA A 65 -20.21 -20.51 -4.03
CA ALA A 65 -18.77 -20.72 -4.16
C ALA A 65 -18.29 -21.91 -3.33
N GLN A 66 -17.37 -22.68 -3.88
CA GLN A 66 -16.52 -23.57 -3.06
C GLN A 66 -15.48 -22.73 -2.32
N ILE A 67 -15.37 -22.89 -1.01
CA ILE A 67 -14.41 -22.16 -0.22
C ILE A 67 -13.10 -22.96 -0.13
N ALA A 68 -11.99 -22.32 -0.49
CA ALA A 68 -10.67 -22.89 -0.34
C ALA A 68 -9.76 -21.92 0.44
N THR A 69 -8.87 -22.50 1.25
CA THR A 69 -7.85 -21.73 1.98
C THR A 69 -6.50 -22.36 1.74
N VAL A 70 -5.53 -21.54 1.38
CA VAL A 70 -4.13 -21.94 1.20
C VAL A 70 -3.23 -21.07 2.09
N TYR A 71 -2.07 -21.60 2.43
CA TYR A 71 -1.11 -20.95 3.31
C TYR A 71 0.18 -20.68 2.55
N GLY A 72 0.68 -19.46 2.62
CA GLY A 72 1.96 -19.11 2.00
C GLY A 72 2.35 -17.66 2.19
N ALA A 73 3.64 -17.37 2.05
CA ALA A 73 4.17 -16.02 2.20
C ALA A 73 3.87 -15.14 0.99
N ASP A 74 3.83 -15.74 -0.20
CA ASP A 74 3.56 -15.03 -1.46
C ASP A 74 2.16 -15.36 -2.00
N PRO A 75 1.19 -14.43 -1.89
CA PRO A 75 -0.16 -14.66 -2.41
C PRO A 75 -0.22 -14.95 -3.92
N ALA A 76 0.63 -14.32 -4.73
CA ALA A 76 0.61 -14.53 -6.18
C ALA A 76 1.01 -15.96 -6.54
N GLU A 77 2.02 -16.48 -5.86
CA GLU A 77 2.48 -17.86 -6.04
C GLU A 77 1.40 -18.88 -5.64
N GLN A 78 0.80 -18.68 -4.47
CA GLN A 78 -0.24 -19.58 -3.96
C GLN A 78 -1.50 -19.59 -4.83
N ILE A 79 -1.91 -18.43 -5.35
CA ILE A 79 -3.05 -18.32 -6.24
C ILE A 79 -2.74 -19.02 -7.60
N ALA A 80 -1.56 -18.77 -8.16
CA ALA A 80 -1.15 -19.37 -9.42
C ALA A 80 -1.06 -20.90 -9.33
N GLU A 81 -0.46 -21.41 -8.25
CA GLU A 81 -0.32 -22.85 -8.02
C GLU A 81 -1.70 -23.51 -7.80
N TYR A 82 -2.55 -22.91 -6.97
CA TYR A 82 -3.91 -23.40 -6.76
C TYR A 82 -4.70 -23.43 -8.07
N ALA A 83 -4.62 -22.37 -8.86
CA ALA A 83 -5.32 -22.26 -10.13
C ALA A 83 -4.88 -23.36 -11.10
N ARG A 84 -3.58 -23.63 -11.16
CA ARG A 84 -3.01 -24.69 -12.02
C ARG A 84 -3.49 -26.07 -11.60
N VAL A 85 -3.47 -26.39 -10.32
CA VAL A 85 -3.84 -27.73 -9.80
C VAL A 85 -5.35 -27.96 -9.87
N SER A 86 -6.15 -26.92 -9.68
CA SER A 86 -7.62 -27.00 -9.63
C SER A 86 -8.29 -26.78 -11.01
N GLY A 87 -7.53 -26.66 -12.09
CA GLY A 87 -8.08 -26.48 -13.43
C GLY A 87 -8.88 -25.16 -13.60
N ILE A 88 -8.45 -24.11 -12.91
CA ILE A 88 -9.06 -22.79 -13.02
C ILE A 88 -8.76 -22.21 -14.41
N THR A 89 -9.75 -21.58 -15.02
CA THR A 89 -9.62 -20.92 -16.33
C THR A 89 -9.64 -19.40 -16.24
N LYS A 90 -10.29 -18.87 -15.20
CA LYS A 90 -10.46 -17.41 -15.01
C LYS A 90 -10.25 -17.01 -13.55
N ILE A 91 -9.52 -15.93 -13.33
CA ILE A 91 -9.31 -15.37 -12.00
C ILE A 91 -10.03 -14.02 -11.90
N VAL A 92 -10.83 -13.83 -10.86
CA VAL A 92 -11.53 -12.58 -10.57
C VAL A 92 -11.03 -12.00 -9.25
N MET A 93 -10.55 -10.78 -9.27
CA MET A 93 -10.02 -10.13 -8.08
C MET A 93 -10.42 -8.65 -8.01
N GLY A 94 -10.40 -8.10 -6.81
CA GLY A 94 -10.57 -6.68 -6.60
C GLY A 94 -9.27 -5.91 -6.87
N ARG A 95 -9.40 -4.66 -7.24
CA ARG A 95 -8.22 -3.78 -7.32
C ARG A 95 -7.66 -3.56 -5.93
N VAL A 96 -6.45 -4.02 -5.70
CA VAL A 96 -5.72 -3.74 -4.46
C VAL A 96 -5.15 -2.32 -4.58
N ASN A 97 -5.65 -1.40 -3.75
CA ASN A 97 -5.08 -0.06 -3.66
C ASN A 97 -3.77 -0.11 -2.88
N HIS A 98 -2.66 0.02 -3.56
CA HIS A 98 -1.29 0.08 -3.00
C HIS A 98 -1.01 1.33 -2.14
N ARG A 99 -2.01 1.92 -1.48
CA ARG A 99 -1.77 3.08 -0.61
C ARG A 99 -1.04 2.76 0.70
N GLN A 100 -0.74 1.51 0.98
CA GLN A 100 -0.11 1.12 2.24
C GLN A 100 1.40 0.88 2.17
N HIS A 101 2.00 0.81 0.96
CA HIS A 101 3.45 0.74 0.82
C HIS A 101 3.93 1.65 -0.31
N PRO A 102 4.50 2.82 0.00
CA PRO A 102 5.00 3.78 -0.97
C PRO A 102 6.40 3.42 -1.52
N TRP A 103 6.81 2.16 -1.45
CA TRP A 103 8.06 1.74 -2.07
C TRP A 103 7.87 1.65 -3.57
N ILE A 104 8.44 2.63 -4.26
CA ILE A 104 8.51 2.75 -5.71
C ILE A 104 9.07 1.44 -6.28
N GLY A 105 8.25 0.71 -7.07
CA GLY A 105 8.71 -0.42 -7.86
C GLY A 105 8.12 -1.79 -7.54
N GLN A 106 7.29 -1.98 -6.52
CA GLN A 106 6.64 -3.28 -6.30
C GLN A 106 5.46 -3.47 -7.28
N LYS A 107 5.52 -4.54 -8.08
CA LYS A 107 4.43 -4.96 -8.95
C LYS A 107 3.17 -5.28 -8.15
N SER A 108 2.00 -4.91 -8.68
CA SER A 108 0.73 -5.26 -8.04
C SER A 108 0.52 -6.78 -8.00
N LEU A 109 -0.35 -7.26 -7.12
CA LEU A 109 -0.72 -8.68 -7.10
C LEU A 109 -1.27 -9.14 -8.47
N ALA A 110 -2.04 -8.27 -9.14
CA ALA A 110 -2.57 -8.54 -10.47
C ALA A 110 -1.46 -8.68 -11.50
N ASP A 111 -0.49 -7.75 -11.53
CA ASP A 111 0.64 -7.81 -12.47
C ASP A 111 1.46 -9.08 -12.26
N ARG A 112 1.69 -9.45 -11.00
CA ARG A 112 2.42 -10.67 -10.65
C ARG A 112 1.67 -11.95 -11.04
N LEU A 113 0.35 -11.95 -10.98
CA LEU A 113 -0.47 -13.06 -11.43
C LEU A 113 -0.44 -13.18 -12.96
N ILE A 114 -0.61 -12.07 -13.68
CA ILE A 114 -0.55 -12.05 -15.15
C ILE A 114 0.80 -12.55 -15.66
N GLU A 115 1.89 -12.25 -14.97
CA GLU A 115 3.22 -12.77 -15.35
C GLU A 115 3.44 -14.25 -15.05
N ARG A 116 2.67 -14.83 -14.12
CA ARG A 116 2.85 -16.22 -13.66
C ARG A 116 1.82 -17.20 -14.22
N THR A 117 0.76 -16.69 -14.82
CA THR A 117 -0.33 -17.53 -15.33
C THR A 117 -0.75 -17.07 -16.72
N ASP A 118 -1.10 -18.01 -17.58
CA ASP A 118 -1.72 -17.75 -18.89
C ASP A 118 -3.26 -17.66 -18.78
N LEU A 119 -3.78 -17.37 -17.57
CA LEU A 119 -5.21 -17.31 -17.29
C LEU A 119 -5.77 -15.91 -17.50
N ASP A 120 -7.05 -15.84 -17.83
CA ASP A 120 -7.76 -14.57 -17.89
C ASP A 120 -7.90 -13.97 -16.48
N VAL A 121 -7.31 -12.82 -16.24
CA VAL A 121 -7.39 -12.11 -14.96
C VAL A 121 -8.32 -10.90 -15.06
N TYR A 122 -9.46 -10.96 -14.39
CA TYR A 122 -10.47 -9.90 -14.34
C TYR A 122 -10.28 -9.07 -13.07
N ILE A 123 -9.96 -7.78 -13.24
CA ILE A 123 -9.78 -6.84 -12.14
C ILE A 123 -11.06 -6.02 -12.00
N ILE A 124 -11.78 -6.21 -10.91
CA ILE A 124 -12.98 -5.44 -10.60
C ILE A 124 -12.56 -4.13 -9.92
N PRO A 125 -12.83 -2.99 -10.54
CA PRO A 125 -12.47 -1.71 -9.95
C PRO A 125 -13.29 -1.46 -8.69
N ASP A 126 -12.62 -1.02 -7.64
CA ASP A 126 -13.28 -0.46 -6.48
C ASP A 126 -13.86 0.90 -6.88
N ARG A 127 -15.03 0.88 -7.50
CA ARG A 127 -15.87 2.06 -7.57
C ARG A 127 -16.52 2.22 -6.20
N GLN A 128 -15.76 2.60 -5.18
CA GLN A 128 -16.37 3.55 -4.27
C GLN A 128 -16.86 4.68 -5.20
N PRO A 129 -18.15 5.02 -5.19
CA PRO A 129 -18.54 6.27 -5.82
C PRO A 129 -17.52 7.24 -5.29
N LEU A 130 -16.92 8.02 -6.18
CA LEU A 130 -16.24 9.23 -5.79
C LEU A 130 -17.32 10.05 -5.07
N TYR A 131 -17.63 9.65 -3.86
CA TYR A 131 -18.06 10.58 -2.88
C TYR A 131 -16.90 11.55 -2.90
N LYS A 132 -17.05 12.58 -3.75
CA LYS A 132 -16.26 13.78 -3.64
C LYS A 132 -16.30 14.03 -2.15
N LYS A 133 -15.26 13.54 -1.44
CA LYS A 133 -14.97 14.09 -0.15
C LYS A 133 -15.18 15.56 -0.39
N PRO A 134 -16.18 16.19 0.21
CA PRO A 134 -16.34 17.62 0.00
C PRO A 134 -14.94 18.14 0.13
N LEU A 135 -14.51 19.05 -0.77
CA LEU A 135 -13.21 19.73 -0.73
C LEU A 135 -13.06 20.50 0.59
N GLY A 136 -13.69 20.00 1.62
CA GLY A 136 -13.69 20.35 2.98
C GLY A 136 -12.50 19.73 3.65
N LYS A 137 -11.45 20.54 3.75
CA LYS A 137 -10.22 20.28 4.46
C LYS A 137 -9.33 19.27 3.72
N LEU A 138 -8.54 19.77 2.76
CA LEU A 138 -7.13 19.45 2.79
C LEU A 138 -6.83 19.17 4.27
N ARG A 139 -6.68 17.90 4.61
CA ARG A 139 -6.00 17.54 5.83
C ARG A 139 -4.64 18.17 5.63
N LYS A 140 -4.54 19.46 5.98
CA LYS A 140 -3.25 20.04 6.28
C LYS A 140 -2.60 18.91 7.07
N SER A 141 -1.68 18.21 6.45
CA SER A 141 -0.60 17.63 7.20
C SER A 141 -0.34 18.73 8.19
N ARG A 142 -0.79 18.60 9.42
CA ARG A 142 -0.29 19.42 10.48
C ARG A 142 1.17 19.01 10.47
N VAL A 143 1.95 19.75 9.69
CA VAL A 143 3.33 19.96 10.01
C VAL A 143 3.19 20.34 11.50
N ARG A 144 3.43 19.37 12.37
CA ARG A 144 3.59 19.64 13.77
C ARG A 144 4.79 20.54 13.77
N PHE A 145 4.54 21.85 13.70
CA PHE A 145 5.55 22.85 13.95
C PHE A 145 6.03 22.55 15.37
N SER A 146 7.08 21.72 15.40
CA SER A 146 7.76 21.44 16.65
C SER A 146 8.53 22.71 16.93
N TRP A 147 8.07 23.47 17.90
CA TRP A 147 8.78 24.64 18.38
C TRP A 147 10.24 24.31 18.72
N ARG A 148 10.48 23.07 19.17
CA ARG A 148 11.82 22.55 19.46
C ARG A 148 12.69 22.46 18.20
N ASP A 149 12.15 21.98 17.10
CA ASP A 149 12.89 21.85 15.83
C ASP A 149 13.19 23.22 15.22
N ALA A 150 12.25 24.16 15.33
CA ALA A 150 12.44 25.54 14.93
C ALA A 150 13.55 26.23 15.75
N VAL A 151 13.58 26.02 17.07
CA VAL A 151 14.62 26.55 17.94
C VAL A 151 15.99 25.95 17.63
N VAL A 152 16.07 24.64 17.43
CA VAL A 152 17.31 23.95 17.06
C VAL A 152 17.85 24.45 15.72
N THR A 153 16.98 24.61 14.72
CA THR A 153 17.35 25.15 13.40
C THR A 153 17.90 26.57 13.52
N LEU A 154 17.22 27.42 14.29
CA LEU A 154 17.64 28.83 14.50
C LEU A 154 18.97 28.91 15.27
N LEU A 155 19.17 28.02 16.22
CA LEU A 155 20.40 27.94 17.00
C LEU A 155 21.59 27.44 16.16
N CYS A 156 21.39 26.44 15.31
CA CYS A 156 22.40 25.97 14.35
C CYS A 156 22.78 27.07 13.36
N LEU A 157 21.82 27.82 12.83
CA LEU A 157 22.06 28.97 11.96
C LEU A 157 22.87 30.05 12.66
N ALA A 158 22.50 30.41 13.90
CA ALA A 158 23.22 31.41 14.68
C ALA A 158 24.66 31.00 14.96
N ILE A 159 24.92 29.75 15.33
CA ILE A 159 26.27 29.22 15.56
C ILE A 159 27.07 29.24 14.27
N SER A 160 26.53 28.77 13.15
CA SER A 160 27.21 28.77 11.84
C SER A 160 27.58 30.19 11.40
N THR A 161 26.68 31.16 11.62
CA THR A 161 26.96 32.57 11.30
C THR A 161 28.04 33.15 12.22
N ALA A 162 28.00 32.87 13.52
CA ALA A 162 29.02 33.34 14.47
C ALA A 162 30.39 32.77 14.16
N VAL A 163 30.47 31.51 13.80
CA VAL A 163 31.74 30.86 13.39
C VAL A 163 32.24 31.48 12.08
N GLY A 164 31.38 31.71 11.09
CA GLY A 164 31.72 32.39 9.83
C GLY A 164 32.30 33.78 10.09
N PHE A 165 31.66 34.58 10.98
CA PHE A 165 32.11 35.90 11.34
C PHE A 165 33.46 35.88 12.10
N ALA A 166 33.67 34.90 12.97
CA ALA A 166 34.94 34.71 13.66
C ALA A 166 36.10 34.39 12.70
N PHE A 167 35.84 33.59 11.66
CA PHE A 167 36.82 33.27 10.63
C PHE A 167 37.13 34.47 9.74
N ASP A 168 36.13 35.31 9.40
CA ASP A 168 36.35 36.57 8.67
C ASP A 168 37.24 37.53 9.45
N TRP A 169 36.95 37.68 10.77
CA TRP A 169 37.76 38.52 11.66
C TRP A 169 39.18 37.97 11.87
N ALA A 170 39.37 36.66 11.80
CA ALA A 170 40.66 36.01 11.90
C ALA A 170 41.48 36.00 10.59
N GLY A 171 40.92 36.56 9.49
CA GLY A 171 41.59 36.70 8.19
C GLY A 171 41.69 35.41 7.37
N PHE A 172 40.81 34.43 7.60
CA PHE A 172 40.76 33.22 6.79
C PHE A 172 40.02 33.47 5.45
N SER A 173 40.40 32.72 4.40
CA SER A 173 39.88 32.91 3.06
C SER A 173 38.40 32.55 2.97
N GLU A 174 37.63 33.20 2.06
CA GLU A 174 36.21 33.01 1.77
C GLU A 174 35.81 31.55 1.54
N SER A 175 36.73 30.73 1.03
CA SER A 175 36.48 29.29 0.77
C SER A 175 36.18 28.48 2.03
N ASN A 176 36.71 28.85 3.18
CA ASN A 176 36.47 28.17 4.45
C ASN A 176 35.13 28.54 5.05
N ILE A 177 34.64 29.74 4.80
CA ILE A 177 33.31 30.21 5.24
C ILE A 177 32.23 29.42 4.56
N ILE A 178 32.33 29.18 3.25
CA ILE A 178 31.39 28.39 2.47
C ILE A 178 31.27 26.94 3.02
N THR A 179 32.41 26.34 3.34
CA THR A 179 32.46 24.97 3.90
C THR A 179 31.74 24.88 5.24
N ILE A 180 31.85 25.89 6.09
CA ILE A 180 31.16 25.93 7.40
C ILE A 180 29.64 26.07 7.23
N TYR A 181 29.16 26.88 6.28
CA TYR A 181 27.75 27.00 5.98
C TYR A 181 27.17 25.69 5.44
N ILE A 182 27.87 25.01 4.54
CA ILE A 182 27.46 23.69 4.03
C ILE A 182 27.36 22.68 5.18
N LEU A 183 28.36 22.65 6.07
CA LEU A 183 28.35 21.77 7.25
C LEU A 183 27.16 22.10 8.19
N GLY A 184 26.88 23.38 8.43
CA GLY A 184 25.76 23.83 9.24
C GLY A 184 24.39 23.36 8.69
N VAL A 185 24.19 23.48 7.38
CA VAL A 185 22.99 22.99 6.70
C VAL A 185 22.88 21.47 6.82
N LEU A 186 23.97 20.75 6.64
CA LEU A 186 24.00 19.28 6.73
C LEU A 186 23.66 18.80 8.16
N VAL A 187 24.23 19.44 9.18
CA VAL A 187 23.93 19.12 10.59
C VAL A 187 22.46 19.43 10.92
N THR A 188 21.93 20.53 10.41
CA THR A 188 20.52 20.89 10.60
C THR A 188 19.59 19.84 9.93
N ALA A 189 19.90 19.41 8.73
CA ALA A 189 19.14 18.40 8.00
C ALA A 189 19.15 17.04 8.70
N VAL A 190 20.25 16.66 9.33
CA VAL A 190 20.35 15.39 10.09
C VAL A 190 19.69 15.48 11.45
N SER A 191 19.74 16.66 12.10
CA SER A 191 19.21 16.85 13.46
C SER A 191 17.70 17.11 13.50
N THR A 192 17.09 17.46 12.38
CA THR A 192 15.64 17.67 12.28
C THR A 192 14.96 16.42 11.68
N SER A 193 13.84 15.99 12.25
CA SER A 193 13.13 14.75 11.89
C SER A 193 12.43 14.78 10.52
N GLY A 194 12.86 15.61 9.60
CA GLY A 194 12.26 15.70 8.27
C GLY A 194 13.01 16.60 7.31
N HIS A 195 13.08 16.20 6.07
CA HIS A 195 13.70 16.91 4.96
C HIS A 195 13.09 18.29 4.61
N LEU A 196 12.17 18.80 5.43
CA LEU A 196 11.45 20.06 5.18
C LEU A 196 12.23 21.31 5.58
N TYR A 197 13.37 21.17 6.26
CA TYR A 197 14.16 22.28 6.80
C TYR A 197 15.62 22.29 6.30
N GLY A 198 16.00 21.36 5.41
CA GLY A 198 17.33 21.32 4.81
C GLY A 198 17.36 21.85 3.40
#